data_c6d4c2cec2c160e7f2984f1da45879e6
#
_entry.id   c6d4c2cec2c160e7f2984f1da45879e6
#
_cell.length_a   1.000
_cell.length_b   1.000
_cell.length_c   1.000
_cell.angle_alpha   90.00
_cell.angle_beta   90.00
_cell.angle_gamma   90.00
#
_symmetry.space_group_name_H-M   'P 1'
#
loop_
_entity.id
_entity.type
_entity.pdbx_description
1 polymer ?
#
loop_
_entity_poly.entity_id
_entity_poly.type
_entity_poly.pdbx_seq_one_letter_code
_entity_poly.pdbx_strand_id
1 'polypeptide(L)'
;MSNLLVTPELVAAAAADLAGIGSAIGAANAAAGAPTMALLAAGADEVSAAVAAVFSSYAQQYQALSAAAAAFHDQFVRALAAGAGAYAGAEAANVEQQLLNAINAPTLALLGRPLIGNGADGAAGTGQAGGAGGLLYGDGGNGGSGAAGQAGGAGGAAGLIGHGGTGGVGGTG
;
A
#
# COMPACT_ATOMS: atom_id res chain seq x y z
N MET A 1 -3.85 -14.74 21.65
CA MET A 1 -3.72 -14.46 20.22
C MET A 1 -2.25 -14.38 19.91
N SER A 2 -1.74 -15.24 19.02
CA SER A 2 -0.34 -15.23 18.62
C SER A 2 -0.04 -13.91 17.89
N ASN A 3 0.80 -13.07 18.43
CA ASN A 3 1.33 -11.92 17.71
C ASN A 3 2.24 -12.43 16.60
N LEU A 4 1.75 -12.48 15.38
CA LEU A 4 2.57 -12.72 14.21
C LEU A 4 3.36 -11.43 13.95
N LEU A 5 4.60 -11.38 14.42
CA LEU A 5 5.54 -10.31 14.06
C LEU A 5 5.97 -10.53 12.61
N VAL A 6 5.31 -9.84 11.70
CA VAL A 6 5.77 -9.73 10.31
C VAL A 6 6.82 -8.63 10.27
N THR A 7 8.05 -8.99 9.92
CA THR A 7 9.14 -8.03 9.66
C THR A 7 9.10 -7.66 8.17
N PRO A 8 8.63 -6.46 7.79
CA PRO A 8 8.50 -6.03 6.39
C PRO A 8 9.81 -6.16 5.61
N GLU A 9 10.94 -5.95 6.28
CA GLU A 9 12.28 -6.05 5.70
C GLU A 9 12.61 -7.47 5.25
N LEU A 10 12.19 -8.50 6.01
CA LEU A 10 12.39 -9.90 5.61
C LEU A 10 11.53 -10.26 4.39
N VAL A 11 10.31 -9.74 4.32
CA VAL A 11 9.44 -9.95 3.16
C VAL A 11 9.99 -9.25 1.92
N ALA A 12 10.51 -8.03 2.08
CA ALA A 12 11.17 -7.29 1.00
C ALA A 12 12.43 -8.01 0.51
N ALA A 13 13.25 -8.54 1.42
CA ALA A 13 14.43 -9.34 1.08
C ALA A 13 14.04 -10.62 0.32
N ALA A 14 13.01 -11.34 0.78
CA ALA A 14 12.49 -12.52 0.08
C ALA A 14 11.97 -12.18 -1.32
N ALA A 15 11.33 -11.02 -1.52
CA ALA A 15 10.92 -10.55 -2.83
C ALA A 15 12.12 -10.31 -3.77
N ALA A 16 13.21 -9.74 -3.25
CA ALA A 16 14.44 -9.53 -4.00
C ALA A 16 15.12 -10.85 -4.39
N ASP A 17 15.18 -11.82 -3.48
CA ASP A 17 15.71 -13.16 -3.75
C ASP A 17 14.89 -13.87 -4.84
N LEU A 18 13.56 -13.81 -4.76
CA LEU A 18 12.67 -14.35 -5.77
C LEU A 18 12.88 -13.69 -7.14
N ALA A 19 13.09 -12.38 -7.20
CA ALA A 19 13.42 -11.68 -8.43
C ALA A 19 14.74 -12.20 -9.04
N GLY A 20 15.73 -12.44 -8.19
CA GLY A 20 17.03 -13.06 -8.62
C GLY A 20 16.84 -14.46 -9.20
N ILE A 21 16.02 -15.30 -8.56
CA ILE A 21 15.68 -16.64 -9.06
C ILE A 21 14.98 -16.55 -10.42
N GLY A 22 13.99 -15.67 -10.58
CA GLY A 22 13.29 -15.45 -11.84
C GLY A 22 14.25 -15.04 -12.96
N SER A 23 15.18 -14.12 -12.68
CA SER A 23 16.21 -13.70 -13.62
C SER A 23 17.12 -14.85 -14.06
N ALA A 24 17.58 -15.69 -13.11
CA ALA A 24 18.43 -16.84 -13.40
C ALA A 24 17.72 -17.89 -14.28
N ILE A 25 16.45 -18.19 -13.97
CA ILE A 25 15.63 -19.11 -14.78
C ILE A 25 15.40 -18.54 -16.17
N GLY A 26 15.09 -17.24 -16.29
CA GLY A 26 14.92 -16.56 -17.58
C GLY A 26 16.18 -16.64 -18.45
N ALA A 27 17.36 -16.40 -17.87
CA ALA A 27 18.64 -16.51 -18.57
C ALA A 27 18.91 -17.95 -19.05
N ALA A 28 18.64 -18.96 -18.21
CA ALA A 28 18.80 -20.37 -18.57
C ALA A 28 17.85 -20.77 -19.72
N ASN A 29 16.58 -20.35 -19.66
CA ASN A 29 15.58 -20.62 -20.69
C ASN A 29 15.95 -19.94 -22.03
N ALA A 30 16.46 -18.71 -21.99
CA ALA A 30 16.93 -18.01 -23.18
C ALA A 30 18.12 -18.71 -23.81
N ALA A 31 19.08 -19.17 -23.00
CA ALA A 31 20.24 -19.92 -23.49
C ALA A 31 19.87 -21.29 -24.13
N ALA A 32 18.83 -21.96 -23.58
CA ALA A 32 18.31 -23.23 -24.09
C ALA A 32 17.46 -23.05 -25.37
N GLY A 33 16.96 -21.86 -25.66
CA GLY A 33 16.00 -21.63 -26.73
C GLY A 33 16.52 -22.03 -28.11
N ALA A 34 17.60 -21.40 -28.56
CA ALA A 34 18.17 -21.64 -29.91
C ALA A 34 18.53 -23.11 -30.15
N PRO A 35 19.31 -23.80 -29.28
CA PRO A 35 19.71 -25.18 -29.53
C PRO A 35 18.55 -26.18 -29.49
N THR A 36 17.47 -25.89 -28.81
CA THR A 36 16.33 -26.82 -28.70
C THR A 36 15.24 -26.58 -29.73
N MET A 37 15.01 -25.31 -30.15
CA MET A 37 14.00 -24.97 -31.17
C MET A 37 14.48 -25.21 -32.62
N ALA A 38 15.79 -25.28 -32.88
CA ALA A 38 16.37 -25.51 -34.17
C ALA A 38 17.14 -26.84 -34.23
N LEU A 39 16.53 -27.91 -33.75
CA LEU A 39 17.16 -29.22 -33.72
C LEU A 39 17.32 -29.77 -35.14
N LEU A 40 18.53 -30.16 -35.48
CA LEU A 40 18.82 -30.81 -36.76
C LEU A 40 18.40 -32.29 -36.74
N ALA A 41 17.92 -32.78 -37.88
CA ALA A 41 17.59 -34.19 -38.02
C ALA A 41 18.86 -35.04 -37.90
N ALA A 42 18.80 -36.19 -37.24
CA ALA A 42 19.94 -37.07 -37.04
C ALA A 42 20.39 -37.82 -38.35
N GLY A 43 19.48 -37.91 -39.32
CA GLY A 43 19.73 -38.48 -40.64
C GLY A 43 18.98 -37.73 -41.74
N ALA A 44 19.29 -38.06 -43.01
CA ALA A 44 18.66 -37.44 -44.18
C ALA A 44 17.35 -38.14 -44.58
N ASP A 45 16.66 -38.78 -43.62
CA ASP A 45 15.42 -39.50 -43.84
C ASP A 45 14.24 -38.79 -43.19
N GLU A 46 13.02 -39.10 -43.67
CA GLU A 46 11.79 -38.47 -43.23
C GLU A 46 11.43 -38.76 -41.77
N VAL A 47 11.87 -39.89 -41.21
CA VAL A 47 11.63 -40.22 -39.81
C VAL A 47 12.46 -39.35 -38.89
N SER A 48 13.78 -39.21 -39.19
CA SER A 48 14.68 -38.34 -38.48
C SER A 48 14.19 -36.87 -38.52
N ALA A 49 13.73 -36.42 -39.71
CA ALA A 49 13.14 -35.09 -39.87
C ALA A 49 11.86 -34.87 -39.03
N ALA A 50 10.97 -35.86 -39.04
CA ALA A 50 9.74 -35.80 -38.24
C ALA A 50 10.03 -35.77 -36.73
N VAL A 51 10.99 -36.55 -36.26
CA VAL A 51 11.40 -36.56 -34.85
C VAL A 51 12.00 -35.20 -34.47
N ALA A 52 12.87 -34.64 -35.27
CA ALA A 52 13.43 -33.30 -35.01
C ALA A 52 12.35 -32.22 -34.99
N ALA A 53 11.32 -32.28 -35.85
CA ALA A 53 10.19 -31.38 -35.87
C ALA A 53 9.35 -31.47 -34.59
N VAL A 54 9.09 -32.70 -34.08
CA VAL A 54 8.36 -32.88 -32.80
C VAL A 54 9.12 -32.24 -31.65
N PHE A 55 10.41 -32.49 -31.50
CA PHE A 55 11.22 -31.88 -30.45
C PHE A 55 11.26 -30.37 -30.56
N SER A 56 11.46 -29.82 -31.78
CA SER A 56 11.47 -28.38 -32.01
C SER A 56 10.13 -27.73 -31.67
N SER A 57 9.01 -28.37 -32.04
CA SER A 57 7.69 -27.85 -31.70
C SER A 57 7.41 -27.89 -30.19
N TYR A 58 7.85 -28.93 -29.50
CA TYR A 58 7.75 -29.02 -28.05
C TYR A 58 8.59 -27.94 -27.36
N ALA A 59 9.79 -27.71 -27.83
CA ALA A 59 10.64 -26.61 -27.32
C ALA A 59 10.00 -25.25 -27.51
N GLN A 60 9.35 -24.98 -28.65
CA GLN A 60 8.61 -23.72 -28.87
C GLN A 60 7.46 -23.55 -27.89
N GLN A 61 6.69 -24.62 -27.63
CA GLN A 61 5.61 -24.60 -26.63
C GLN A 61 6.15 -24.35 -25.22
N TYR A 62 7.27 -24.98 -24.87
CA TYR A 62 7.97 -24.73 -23.61
C TYR A 62 8.40 -23.27 -23.47
N GLN A 63 8.97 -22.66 -24.50
CA GLN A 63 9.38 -21.26 -24.47
C GLN A 63 8.19 -20.30 -24.28
N ALA A 64 7.05 -20.59 -24.92
CA ALA A 64 5.83 -19.82 -24.73
C ALA A 64 5.29 -19.93 -23.29
N LEU A 65 5.27 -21.15 -22.72
CA LEU A 65 4.89 -21.37 -21.33
C LEU A 65 5.87 -20.69 -20.36
N SER A 66 7.16 -20.76 -20.63
CA SER A 66 8.21 -20.11 -19.83
C SER A 66 8.02 -18.60 -19.79
N ALA A 67 7.68 -17.96 -20.92
CA ALA A 67 7.40 -16.53 -20.97
C ALA A 67 6.17 -16.14 -20.14
N ALA A 68 5.11 -16.96 -20.19
CA ALA A 68 3.92 -16.75 -19.36
C ALA A 68 4.22 -16.91 -17.86
N ALA A 69 5.02 -17.93 -17.51
CA ALA A 69 5.44 -18.18 -16.14
C ALA A 69 6.32 -17.04 -15.60
N ALA A 70 7.22 -16.47 -16.43
CA ALA A 70 8.04 -15.32 -16.07
C ALA A 70 7.16 -14.08 -15.79
N ALA A 71 6.18 -13.80 -16.65
CA ALA A 71 5.25 -12.68 -16.42
C ALA A 71 4.44 -12.83 -15.12
N PHE A 72 3.97 -14.02 -14.82
CA PHE A 72 3.30 -14.32 -13.53
C PHE A 72 4.25 -14.12 -12.35
N HIS A 73 5.47 -14.64 -12.44
CA HIS A 73 6.49 -14.50 -11.40
C HIS A 73 6.80 -13.03 -11.11
N ASP A 74 6.97 -12.21 -12.12
CA ASP A 74 7.20 -10.77 -11.99
C ASP A 74 6.03 -10.05 -11.31
N GLN A 75 4.79 -10.43 -11.62
CA GLN A 75 3.60 -9.88 -10.95
C GLN A 75 3.55 -10.29 -9.48
N PHE A 76 3.87 -11.54 -9.19
CA PHE A 76 3.93 -12.05 -7.82
C PHE A 76 4.99 -11.32 -6.99
N VAL A 77 6.20 -11.17 -7.50
CA VAL A 77 7.30 -10.42 -6.82
C VAL A 77 6.89 -8.98 -6.54
N ARG A 78 6.29 -8.29 -7.52
CA ARG A 78 5.79 -6.92 -7.31
C ARG A 78 4.71 -6.84 -6.25
N ALA A 79 3.75 -7.78 -6.24
CA ALA A 79 2.70 -7.82 -5.24
C ALA A 79 3.26 -8.08 -3.83
N LEU A 80 4.25 -8.97 -3.71
CA LEU A 80 4.92 -9.27 -2.44
C LEU A 80 5.68 -8.03 -1.90
N ALA A 81 6.43 -7.35 -2.77
CA ALA A 81 7.15 -6.12 -2.41
C ALA A 81 6.19 -4.98 -2.00
N ALA A 82 5.08 -4.81 -2.72
CA ALA A 82 4.04 -3.83 -2.38
C ALA A 82 3.39 -4.15 -1.03
N GLY A 83 3.12 -5.43 -0.75
CA GLY A 83 2.64 -5.89 0.55
C GLY A 83 3.59 -5.54 1.69
N ALA A 84 4.88 -5.80 1.52
CA ALA A 84 5.91 -5.43 2.50
C ALA A 84 5.90 -3.91 2.78
N GLY A 85 5.82 -3.08 1.73
CA GLY A 85 5.73 -1.62 1.87
C GLY A 85 4.48 -1.16 2.60
N ALA A 86 3.33 -1.79 2.35
CA ALA A 86 2.08 -1.46 3.04
C ALA A 86 2.17 -1.77 4.56
N TYR A 87 2.78 -2.91 4.94
CA TYR A 87 3.01 -3.24 6.34
C TYR A 87 3.98 -2.26 7.02
N ALA A 88 5.07 -1.88 6.34
CA ALA A 88 6.02 -0.89 6.87
C ALA A 88 5.34 0.48 7.10
N GLY A 89 4.49 0.92 6.19
CA GLY A 89 3.72 2.16 6.33
C GLY A 89 2.73 2.12 7.50
N ALA A 90 2.02 1.01 7.68
CA ALA A 90 1.10 0.83 8.81
C ALA A 90 1.83 0.81 10.16
N GLU A 91 2.99 0.16 10.23
CA GLU A 91 3.82 0.13 11.44
C GLU A 91 4.31 1.53 11.82
N ALA A 92 4.80 2.31 10.84
CA ALA A 92 5.24 3.69 11.05
C ALA A 92 4.10 4.59 11.58
N ALA A 93 2.90 4.47 11.01
CA ALA A 93 1.73 5.22 11.46
C ALA A 93 1.31 4.84 12.89
N ASN A 94 1.41 3.56 13.25
CA ASN A 94 1.12 3.09 14.60
C ASN A 94 2.11 3.66 15.64
N VAL A 95 3.40 3.71 15.32
CA VAL A 95 4.43 4.29 16.19
C VAL A 95 4.19 5.79 16.40
N GLU A 96 3.88 6.53 15.33
CA GLU A 96 3.54 7.95 15.41
C GLU A 96 2.33 8.19 16.31
N GLN A 97 1.25 7.41 16.12
CA GLN A 97 0.05 7.53 16.94
C GLN A 97 0.29 7.19 18.42
N GLN A 98 1.11 6.18 18.72
CA GLN A 98 1.48 5.86 20.09
C GLN A 98 2.28 6.98 20.74
N LEU A 99 3.21 7.59 20.01
CA LEU A 99 3.99 8.72 20.49
C LEU A 99 3.10 9.93 20.77
N LEU A 100 2.17 10.26 19.86
CA LEU A 100 1.20 11.35 20.06
C LEU A 100 0.29 11.08 21.25
N ASN A 101 -0.16 9.85 21.45
CA ASN A 101 -0.97 9.47 22.61
C ASN A 101 -0.19 9.66 23.92
N ALA A 102 1.09 9.26 23.95
CA ALA A 102 1.94 9.42 25.12
C ALA A 102 2.20 10.91 25.45
N ILE A 103 2.44 11.75 24.43
CA ILE A 103 2.66 13.18 24.57
C ILE A 103 1.38 13.90 25.04
N ASN A 104 0.23 13.49 24.53
CA ASN A 104 -1.06 14.11 24.81
C ASN A 104 -1.70 13.66 26.13
N ALA A 105 -1.34 12.48 26.64
CA ALA A 105 -1.99 11.91 27.83
C ALA A 105 -1.99 12.85 29.06
N PRO A 106 -0.88 13.53 29.45
CA PRO A 106 -0.89 14.40 30.61
C PRO A 106 -1.81 15.62 30.45
N THR A 107 -1.82 16.24 29.26
CA THR A 107 -2.63 17.45 29.01
C THR A 107 -4.11 17.11 28.85
N LEU A 108 -4.42 15.95 28.28
CA LEU A 108 -5.79 15.44 28.23
C LEU A 108 -6.35 15.16 29.64
N ALA A 109 -5.54 14.56 30.53
CA ALA A 109 -5.96 14.26 31.89
C ALA A 109 -6.16 15.52 32.76
N LEU A 110 -5.30 16.55 32.59
CA LEU A 110 -5.33 17.76 33.42
C LEU A 110 -6.23 18.85 32.85
N LEU A 111 -6.28 19.01 31.53
CA LEU A 111 -6.90 20.17 30.87
C LEU A 111 -8.02 19.77 29.87
N GLY A 112 -8.26 18.48 29.67
CA GLY A 112 -9.28 17.98 28.74
C GLY A 112 -8.97 18.26 27.27
N ARG A 113 -7.74 18.68 26.95
CA ARG A 113 -7.29 19.01 25.58
C ARG A 113 -5.92 18.37 25.28
N PRO A 114 -5.67 17.93 24.04
CA PRO A 114 -4.36 17.42 23.66
C PRO A 114 -3.33 18.56 23.65
N LEU A 115 -2.06 18.25 23.80
CA LEU A 115 -0.97 19.18 23.58
C LEU A 115 -0.76 19.46 22.09
N ILE A 116 -0.78 18.39 21.30
CA ILE A 116 -0.58 18.41 19.84
C ILE A 116 -1.71 17.63 19.17
N GLY A 117 -2.35 18.22 18.18
CA GLY A 117 -3.39 17.58 17.36
C GLY A 117 -4.46 18.55 16.91
N ASN A 118 -5.13 18.25 15.82
CA ASN A 118 -6.24 19.06 15.31
C ASN A 118 -7.52 18.77 16.08
N GLY A 119 -8.40 19.76 16.18
CA GLY A 119 -9.75 19.60 16.67
C GLY A 119 -10.61 18.77 15.70
N ALA A 120 -11.53 17.98 16.24
CA ALA A 120 -12.46 17.22 15.42
C ALA A 120 -13.47 18.15 14.74
N ASP A 121 -13.82 17.86 13.49
CA ASP A 121 -14.89 18.59 12.79
C ASP A 121 -16.26 18.27 13.40
N GLY A 122 -17.12 19.24 13.41
CA GLY A 122 -18.52 19.09 13.77
C GLY A 122 -19.27 18.21 12.77
N ALA A 123 -20.15 17.34 13.25
CA ALA A 123 -20.89 16.46 12.38
C ALA A 123 -21.79 17.22 11.40
N ALA A 124 -21.75 16.88 10.12
CA ALA A 124 -22.59 17.49 9.08
C ALA A 124 -24.07 17.30 9.36
N GLY A 125 -24.87 18.33 9.13
CA GLY A 125 -26.33 18.32 9.32
C GLY A 125 -26.78 18.43 10.78
N THR A 126 -25.86 18.74 11.73
CA THR A 126 -26.21 18.83 13.16
C THR A 126 -26.04 20.21 13.74
N GLY A 127 -25.36 21.13 13.05
CA GLY A 127 -24.98 22.42 13.60
C GLY A 127 -23.96 22.33 14.76
N GLN A 128 -23.31 21.20 14.95
CA GLN A 128 -22.32 21.01 16.00
C GLN A 128 -21.08 21.86 15.75
N ALA A 129 -20.57 22.49 16.81
CA ALA A 129 -19.32 23.22 16.72
C ALA A 129 -18.12 22.28 16.49
N GLY A 130 -17.12 22.79 15.78
CA GLY A 130 -15.83 22.11 15.68
C GLY A 130 -15.09 22.10 17.01
N GLY A 131 -14.32 21.05 17.26
CA GLY A 131 -13.49 20.88 18.45
C GLY A 131 -12.30 21.85 18.43
N ALA A 132 -11.80 22.19 19.63
CA ALA A 132 -10.58 22.98 19.75
C ALA A 132 -9.35 22.13 19.38
N GLY A 133 -8.37 22.73 18.70
CA GLY A 133 -7.07 22.13 18.45
C GLY A 133 -6.23 21.99 19.72
N GLY A 134 -5.07 21.33 19.59
CA GLY A 134 -4.11 21.14 20.69
C GLY A 134 -3.65 22.47 21.30
N LEU A 135 -3.21 22.41 22.53
CA LEU A 135 -2.77 23.61 23.26
C LEU A 135 -1.57 24.28 22.60
N LEU A 136 -0.57 23.51 22.18
CA LEU A 136 0.65 24.01 21.58
C LEU A 136 0.55 24.09 20.04
N TYR A 137 0.15 23.00 19.43
CA TYR A 137 0.08 22.88 17.98
C TYR A 137 -1.18 22.14 17.56
N GLY A 138 -1.95 22.74 16.63
CA GLY A 138 -3.10 22.13 16.00
C GLY A 138 -4.13 23.15 15.54
N ASP A 139 -4.81 22.81 14.46
CA ASP A 139 -5.91 23.59 13.91
C ASP A 139 -7.21 23.29 14.68
N GLY A 140 -8.09 24.28 14.76
CA GLY A 140 -9.46 24.05 15.21
C GLY A 140 -10.25 23.24 14.17
N GLY A 141 -11.13 22.36 14.61
CA GLY A 141 -12.05 21.64 13.74
C GLY A 141 -13.08 22.56 13.11
N ASN A 142 -13.55 22.24 11.91
CA ASN A 142 -14.62 22.99 11.23
C ASN A 142 -15.97 22.75 11.92
N GLY A 143 -16.83 23.75 11.92
CA GLY A 143 -18.21 23.58 12.36
C GLY A 143 -19.02 22.72 11.40
N GLY A 144 -19.90 21.86 11.92
CA GLY A 144 -20.82 21.08 11.14
C GLY A 144 -21.91 21.94 10.48
N SER A 145 -22.37 21.56 9.28
CA SER A 145 -23.51 22.19 8.63
C SER A 145 -24.78 22.05 9.50
N GLY A 146 -25.67 23.03 9.46
CA GLY A 146 -26.97 22.94 10.11
C GLY A 146 -27.92 21.95 9.42
N ALA A 147 -28.85 21.37 10.17
CA ALA A 147 -30.02 20.72 9.60
C ALA A 147 -30.94 21.75 8.95
N ALA A 148 -31.99 21.30 8.23
CA ALA A 148 -32.98 22.18 7.59
C ALA A 148 -33.54 23.19 8.61
N GLY A 149 -33.41 24.48 8.31
CA GLY A 149 -33.84 25.58 9.19
C GLY A 149 -32.94 25.84 10.38
N GLN A 150 -31.80 25.17 10.55
CA GLN A 150 -30.86 25.38 11.63
C GLN A 150 -29.57 26.08 11.17
N ALA A 151 -28.97 26.86 12.05
CA ALA A 151 -27.67 27.47 11.82
C ALA A 151 -26.56 26.39 11.79
N GLY A 152 -25.50 26.65 11.03
CA GLY A 152 -24.27 25.85 11.08
C GLY A 152 -23.52 26.09 12.40
N GLY A 153 -22.70 25.11 12.78
CA GLY A 153 -21.87 25.16 13.97
C GLY A 153 -20.71 26.15 13.85
N ALA A 154 -20.23 26.66 14.96
CA ALA A 154 -19.03 27.52 15.00
C ALA A 154 -17.78 26.67 14.72
N GLY A 155 -16.74 27.28 14.09
CA GLY A 155 -15.43 26.63 14.00
C GLY A 155 -14.73 26.60 15.37
N GLY A 156 -13.91 25.58 15.59
CA GLY A 156 -13.11 25.38 16.78
C GLY A 156 -11.93 26.35 16.87
N ALA A 157 -11.45 26.63 18.08
CA ALA A 157 -10.29 27.45 18.32
C ALA A 157 -8.99 26.72 17.96
N ALA A 158 -8.00 27.41 17.40
CA ALA A 158 -6.64 26.87 17.19
C ALA A 158 -5.89 26.67 18.50
N GLY A 159 -4.75 26.00 18.43
CA GLY A 159 -3.69 26.03 19.42
C GLY A 159 -2.88 27.31 19.37
N LEU A 160 -1.73 27.32 20.08
CA LEU A 160 -0.78 28.42 20.01
C LEU A 160 -0.25 28.60 18.58
N ILE A 161 0.00 27.51 17.89
CA ILE A 161 0.39 27.46 16.49
C ILE A 161 -0.70 26.66 15.75
N GLY A 162 -1.38 27.28 14.81
CA GLY A 162 -2.45 26.67 14.01
C GLY A 162 -3.49 27.69 13.57
N HIS A 163 -4.50 27.23 12.85
CA HIS A 163 -5.60 28.05 12.34
C HIS A 163 -6.92 27.69 13.03
N GLY A 164 -7.75 28.66 13.29
CA GLY A 164 -9.12 28.39 13.72
C GLY A 164 -9.92 27.67 12.64
N GLY A 165 -10.83 26.77 13.05
CA GLY A 165 -11.73 26.10 12.12
C GLY A 165 -12.73 27.08 11.48
N THR A 166 -13.25 26.73 10.30
CA THR A 166 -14.30 27.49 9.62
C THR A 166 -15.66 27.21 10.26
N GLY A 167 -16.57 28.19 10.26
CA GLY A 167 -17.96 27.95 10.64
C GLY A 167 -18.68 27.07 9.59
N GLY A 168 -19.60 26.23 10.06
CA GLY A 168 -20.47 25.42 9.20
C GLY A 168 -21.53 26.25 8.48
N VAL A 169 -21.95 25.81 7.30
CA VAL A 169 -23.06 26.45 6.57
C VAL A 169 -24.40 26.16 7.25
N GLY A 170 -25.32 27.15 7.22
CA GLY A 170 -26.69 26.92 7.67
C GLY A 170 -27.43 25.93 6.77
N GLY A 171 -28.40 25.21 7.34
CA GLY A 171 -29.29 24.35 6.57
C GLY A 171 -30.26 25.18 5.72
N THR A 172 -30.62 24.64 4.54
CA THR A 172 -31.66 25.24 3.69
C THR A 172 -33.01 25.11 4.36
N GLY A 173 -33.82 26.22 4.33
CA GLY A 173 -35.17 26.21 4.82
C GLY A 173 -36.14 25.45 3.92
#